data_2cc3a9b74ca90a04868aa5a2052d5814
#
_entry.id   2cc3a9b74ca90a04868aa5a2052d5814
#
_cell.length_a   1.000
_cell.length_b   1.000
_cell.length_c   1.000
_cell.angle_alpha   90.00
_cell.angle_beta   90.00
_cell.angle_gamma   90.00
#
_symmetry.space_group_name_H-M   'P 1'
#
loop_
_entity.id
_entity.type
_entity.pdbx_description
1 polymer ?
#
loop_
_entity_poly.entity_id
_entity_poly.type
_entity_poly.pdbx_seq_one_letter_code
_entity_poly.pdbx_strand_id
1 'polypeptide(L)'
;DASSGMTNWEMTDANFLNFWGNGSQIVKDMYLNKNYTDWVDIVTRNGSQQNHFINISGNTKNITYRVGLGYQNEEGIMYDGYERWNIKGAVDHKISDKISAGFSTNMATASKESGSNYSILEGFRMTPNMPCYYWEGEKAGQLISQPGKDTAIYPNGGGPTSSINPVVDRLNSKDDTRSYDVMANIYLQYSPVKEIILKTTFSPMYTKTHRGTFYNGETQLRSGKTNMAENYNDEIFSYTWDTQANYIKNFGDHSLNA
;
A
#
# COMPACT_ATOMS: atom_id res chain seq x y z
N ASP A 1 -7.93 27.19 35.64
CA ASP A 1 -6.70 26.42 35.54
C ASP A 1 -5.76 26.84 36.68
N ALA A 2 -5.44 25.89 37.57
CA ALA A 2 -4.63 26.17 38.79
C ALA A 2 -3.20 26.64 38.44
N SER A 3 -2.68 26.34 37.25
CA SER A 3 -1.33 26.74 36.83
C SER A 3 -1.22 28.22 36.45
N SER A 4 -2.34 28.85 36.09
CA SER A 4 -2.40 30.26 35.70
C SER A 4 -2.90 31.18 36.81
N GLY A 5 -3.30 30.62 37.96
CA GLY A 5 -3.91 31.39 39.03
C GLY A 5 -5.31 31.94 38.75
N MET A 6 -5.93 31.52 37.66
CA MET A 6 -7.27 31.91 37.24
C MET A 6 -8.31 30.93 37.79
N THR A 7 -9.35 31.46 38.46
CA THR A 7 -10.48 30.65 38.96
C THR A 7 -11.50 30.32 37.88
N ASN A 8 -11.61 31.15 36.84
CA ASN A 8 -12.44 30.92 35.63
C ASN A 8 -11.60 31.23 34.41
N TRP A 9 -11.19 30.21 33.68
CA TRP A 9 -10.47 30.35 32.44
C TRP A 9 -11.46 30.47 31.26
N GLU A 10 -11.44 31.59 30.56
CA GLU A 10 -12.22 31.80 29.33
C GLU A 10 -11.29 31.83 28.11
N MET A 11 -11.71 31.22 27.04
CA MET A 11 -11.00 31.28 25.76
C MET A 11 -11.20 32.66 25.12
N THR A 12 -10.37 33.60 25.49
CA THR A 12 -10.28 34.92 24.85
C THR A 12 -9.02 35.00 24.00
N ASP A 13 -8.97 35.96 23.05
CA ASP A 13 -7.76 36.19 22.25
C ASP A 13 -6.53 36.45 23.09
N ALA A 14 -6.66 37.20 24.18
CA ALA A 14 -5.56 37.48 25.11
C ALA A 14 -5.07 36.20 25.81
N ASN A 15 -5.98 35.37 26.29
CA ASN A 15 -5.65 34.11 26.97
C ASN A 15 -5.01 33.11 25.97
N PHE A 16 -5.55 33.02 24.77
CA PHE A 16 -4.97 32.21 23.71
C PHE A 16 -3.54 32.65 23.37
N LEU A 17 -3.33 33.93 23.11
CA LEU A 17 -2.03 34.48 22.77
C LEU A 17 -0.98 34.31 23.88
N ASN A 18 -1.39 34.42 25.15
CA ASN A 18 -0.49 34.20 26.29
C ASN A 18 -0.14 32.75 26.51
N PHE A 19 -1.10 31.85 26.31
CA PHE A 19 -0.91 30.42 26.57
C PHE A 19 -0.29 29.68 25.38
N TRP A 20 -0.86 29.84 24.19
CA TRP A 20 -0.45 29.11 23.02
C TRP A 20 0.60 29.82 22.15
N GLY A 21 0.58 31.13 22.15
CA GLY A 21 1.53 31.94 21.40
C GLY A 21 2.96 31.88 21.96
N ASN A 22 3.10 31.65 23.28
CA ASN A 22 4.39 31.48 23.98
C ASN A 22 5.52 32.41 23.49
N GLY A 23 5.22 33.71 23.30
CA GLY A 23 6.17 34.69 22.76
C GLY A 23 6.38 34.66 21.25
N SER A 24 5.73 33.76 20.50
CA SER A 24 5.82 33.71 19.05
C SER A 24 4.97 34.78 18.39
N GLN A 25 5.62 35.74 17.70
CA GLN A 25 4.90 36.74 16.90
C GLN A 25 4.23 36.08 15.68
N ILE A 26 4.88 35.12 15.04
CA ILE A 26 4.36 34.41 13.87
C ILE A 26 3.03 33.71 14.21
N VAL A 27 3.00 32.95 15.33
CA VAL A 27 1.79 32.26 15.80
C VAL A 27 0.67 33.23 16.14
N LYS A 28 1.01 34.39 16.75
CA LYS A 28 0.05 35.46 17.03
C LYS A 28 -0.55 36.03 15.76
N ASP A 29 0.28 36.33 14.77
CA ASP A 29 -0.14 36.88 13.49
C ASP A 29 -1.00 35.89 12.72
N MET A 30 -0.66 34.59 12.72
CA MET A 30 -1.50 33.55 12.15
C MET A 30 -2.88 33.52 12.77
N TYR A 31 -2.95 33.57 14.11
CA TYR A 31 -4.21 33.54 14.84
C TYR A 31 -5.08 34.78 14.54
N LEU A 32 -4.50 35.97 14.67
CA LEU A 32 -5.22 37.22 14.48
C LEU A 32 -5.71 37.42 13.03
N ASN A 33 -4.90 37.00 12.07
CA ASN A 33 -5.24 37.06 10.64
C ASN A 33 -6.08 35.87 10.16
N LYS A 34 -6.41 34.90 11.06
CA LYS A 34 -7.11 33.66 10.71
C LYS A 34 -6.44 32.86 9.59
N ASN A 35 -5.12 32.93 9.53
CA ASN A 35 -4.31 32.23 8.56
C ASN A 35 -3.83 30.90 9.18
N TYR A 36 -4.60 29.86 8.99
CA TYR A 36 -4.35 28.54 9.57
C TYR A 36 -3.73 27.58 8.56
N THR A 37 -2.84 26.72 9.05
CA THR A 37 -2.31 25.61 8.27
C THR A 37 -3.26 24.42 8.34
N ASP A 38 -3.82 23.99 7.24
CA ASP A 38 -4.54 22.73 7.15
C ASP A 38 -3.54 21.58 6.97
N TRP A 39 -3.10 21.05 8.10
CA TRP A 39 -2.09 19.99 8.15
C TRP A 39 -2.56 18.69 7.51
N VAL A 40 -3.86 18.40 7.56
CA VAL A 40 -4.42 17.20 6.98
C VAL A 40 -4.44 17.31 5.45
N ASP A 41 -4.88 18.44 4.93
CA ASP A 41 -4.90 18.69 3.47
C ASP A 41 -3.49 18.62 2.87
N ILE A 42 -2.48 19.18 3.56
CA ILE A 42 -1.08 19.16 3.11
C ILE A 42 -0.50 17.73 3.01
N VAL A 43 -0.92 16.81 3.87
CA VAL A 43 -0.40 15.43 3.88
C VAL A 43 -1.33 14.42 3.21
N THR A 44 -2.44 14.87 2.67
CA THR A 44 -3.36 14.05 1.90
C THR A 44 -3.49 14.54 0.46
N ARG A 45 -4.06 13.71 -0.39
CA ARG A 45 -4.41 14.04 -1.77
C ARG A 45 -5.72 13.36 -2.16
N ASN A 46 -6.30 13.76 -3.27
CA ASN A 46 -7.36 12.99 -3.88
C ASN A 46 -6.82 11.66 -4.38
N GLY A 47 -7.46 10.57 -3.96
CA GLY A 47 -7.14 9.24 -4.44
C GLY A 47 -7.77 8.96 -5.81
N SER A 48 -7.16 8.06 -6.57
CA SER A 48 -7.71 7.57 -7.84
C SER A 48 -7.55 6.06 -7.94
N GLN A 49 -8.48 5.42 -8.65
CA GLN A 49 -8.40 3.98 -8.93
C GLN A 49 -8.81 3.72 -10.38
N GLN A 50 -8.03 2.88 -11.06
CA GLN A 50 -8.35 2.42 -12.40
C GLN A 50 -8.04 0.93 -12.55
N ASN A 51 -8.96 0.21 -13.23
CA ASN A 51 -8.84 -1.19 -13.55
C ASN A 51 -9.14 -1.41 -15.03
N HIS A 52 -8.22 -2.08 -15.72
CA HIS A 52 -8.37 -2.43 -17.13
C HIS A 52 -8.20 -3.93 -17.30
N PHE A 53 -9.07 -4.52 -18.10
CA PHE A 53 -9.02 -5.96 -18.30
C PHE A 53 -9.39 -6.33 -19.75
N ILE A 54 -8.55 -7.14 -20.39
CA ILE A 54 -8.75 -7.64 -21.75
C ILE A 54 -8.71 -9.17 -21.72
N ASN A 55 -9.71 -9.81 -22.31
CA ASN A 55 -9.76 -11.25 -22.49
C ASN A 55 -9.90 -11.60 -23.95
N ILE A 56 -9.15 -12.62 -24.37
CA ILE A 56 -9.26 -13.24 -25.67
C ILE A 56 -9.44 -14.74 -25.44
N SER A 57 -10.45 -15.33 -26.07
CA SER A 57 -10.67 -16.77 -26.03
C SER A 57 -11.13 -17.28 -27.37
N GLY A 58 -10.80 -18.53 -27.65
CA GLY A 58 -11.24 -19.19 -28.84
C GLY A 58 -11.21 -20.71 -28.69
N ASN A 59 -11.92 -21.38 -29.56
CA ASN A 59 -11.95 -22.84 -29.59
C ASN A 59 -11.95 -23.35 -31.00
N THR A 60 -11.31 -24.48 -31.18
CA THR A 60 -11.41 -25.34 -32.35
C THR A 60 -12.02 -26.67 -31.93
N LYS A 61 -12.14 -27.63 -32.86
CA LYS A 61 -12.62 -28.97 -32.50
C LYS A 61 -11.82 -29.64 -31.37
N ASN A 62 -10.52 -29.35 -31.26
CA ASN A 62 -9.60 -30.03 -30.35
C ASN A 62 -8.90 -29.15 -29.37
N ILE A 63 -8.91 -27.82 -29.55
CA ILE A 63 -8.17 -26.88 -28.68
C ILE A 63 -9.11 -25.78 -28.20
N THR A 64 -9.11 -25.55 -26.92
CA THR A 64 -9.73 -24.37 -26.29
C THR A 64 -8.63 -23.54 -25.64
N TYR A 65 -8.62 -22.24 -25.89
CA TYR A 65 -7.65 -21.34 -25.27
C TYR A 65 -8.29 -20.09 -24.71
N ARG A 66 -7.69 -19.54 -23.68
CA ARG A 66 -8.07 -18.28 -23.04
C ARG A 66 -6.81 -17.54 -22.61
N VAL A 67 -6.76 -16.25 -22.91
CA VAL A 67 -5.70 -15.35 -22.45
C VAL A 67 -6.35 -14.10 -21.91
N GLY A 68 -5.94 -13.68 -20.71
CA GLY A 68 -6.40 -12.46 -20.07
C GLY A 68 -5.21 -11.61 -19.64
N LEU A 69 -5.35 -10.30 -19.83
CA LEU A 69 -4.41 -9.28 -19.32
C LEU A 69 -5.18 -8.34 -18.43
N GLY A 70 -4.64 -8.04 -17.26
CA GLY A 70 -5.22 -7.10 -16.32
C GLY A 70 -4.19 -6.09 -15.85
N TYR A 71 -4.61 -4.87 -15.71
CA TYR A 71 -3.88 -3.76 -15.10
C TYR A 71 -4.74 -3.09 -14.05
N GLN A 72 -4.16 -2.84 -12.89
CA GLN A 72 -4.76 -2.11 -11.79
C GLN A 72 -3.78 -1.07 -11.30
N ASN A 73 -4.26 0.15 -11.11
CA ASN A 73 -3.51 1.22 -10.48
C ASN A 73 -4.40 1.93 -9.47
N GLU A 74 -3.86 2.16 -8.28
CA GLU A 74 -4.52 2.86 -7.19
C GLU A 74 -3.56 3.90 -6.62
N GLU A 75 -4.03 5.12 -6.52
CA GLU A 75 -3.38 6.20 -5.79
C GLU A 75 -4.18 6.48 -4.53
N GLY A 76 -3.59 6.22 -3.37
CA GLY A 76 -4.25 6.44 -2.10
C GLY A 76 -4.14 7.88 -1.60
N ILE A 77 -4.98 8.20 -0.63
CA ILE A 77 -5.08 9.56 -0.06
C ILE A 77 -3.86 9.97 0.78
N MET A 78 -3.09 9.02 1.29
CA MET A 78 -1.88 9.25 2.10
C MET A 78 -0.58 9.23 1.27
N TYR A 79 -0.66 9.52 -0.01
CA TYR A 79 0.44 9.36 -0.96
C TYR A 79 0.96 7.92 -1.06
N ASP A 80 0.12 6.99 -0.67
CA ASP A 80 0.32 5.57 -0.93
C ASP A 80 -0.06 5.23 -2.38
N GLY A 81 0.42 4.10 -2.87
CA GLY A 81 0.15 3.66 -4.24
C GLY A 81 0.19 2.15 -4.37
N TYR A 82 -0.57 1.63 -5.32
CA TYR A 82 -0.57 0.22 -5.68
C TYR A 82 -0.71 0.07 -7.19
N GLU A 83 0.22 -0.64 -7.80
CA GLU A 83 0.16 -1.01 -9.21
C GLU A 83 0.27 -2.52 -9.35
N ARG A 84 -0.58 -3.11 -10.19
CA ARG A 84 -0.57 -4.54 -10.46
C ARG A 84 -0.81 -4.85 -11.93
N TRP A 85 0.02 -5.71 -12.46
CA TRP A 85 -0.17 -6.39 -13.74
C TRP A 85 -0.44 -7.86 -13.50
N ASN A 86 -1.38 -8.43 -14.24
CA ASN A 86 -1.62 -9.86 -14.21
C ASN A 86 -1.88 -10.42 -15.61
N ILE A 87 -1.36 -11.62 -15.85
CA ILE A 87 -1.55 -12.39 -17.06
C ILE A 87 -2.15 -13.72 -16.66
N LYS A 88 -3.25 -14.08 -17.29
CA LYS A 88 -3.88 -15.41 -17.17
C LYS A 88 -3.85 -16.09 -18.52
N GLY A 89 -3.42 -17.33 -18.54
CA GLY A 89 -3.42 -18.15 -19.74
C GLY A 89 -3.99 -19.53 -19.44
N ALA A 90 -4.76 -20.09 -20.37
CA ALA A 90 -5.20 -21.47 -20.31
C ALA A 90 -5.32 -22.05 -21.70
N VAL A 91 -4.88 -23.30 -21.87
CA VAL A 91 -5.03 -24.10 -23.08
C VAL A 91 -5.42 -25.50 -22.67
N ASP A 92 -6.51 -25.99 -23.24
CA ASP A 92 -6.97 -27.37 -23.15
C ASP A 92 -6.91 -27.99 -24.53
N HIS A 93 -6.25 -29.15 -24.66
CA HIS A 93 -6.07 -29.84 -25.94
C HIS A 93 -6.58 -31.29 -25.84
N LYS A 94 -7.57 -31.62 -26.65
CA LYS A 94 -7.99 -33.00 -26.91
C LYS A 94 -7.07 -33.60 -27.96
N ILE A 95 -6.02 -34.30 -27.51
CA ILE A 95 -4.99 -34.91 -28.39
C ILE A 95 -5.60 -36.04 -29.18
N SER A 96 -6.47 -36.86 -28.54
CA SER A 96 -7.22 -37.94 -29.15
C SER A 96 -8.53 -38.15 -28.39
N ASP A 97 -9.34 -39.14 -28.81
CA ASP A 97 -10.56 -39.51 -28.05
C ASP A 97 -10.26 -40.10 -26.66
N LYS A 98 -9.01 -40.48 -26.41
CA LYS A 98 -8.57 -41.08 -25.13
C LYS A 98 -7.62 -40.20 -24.32
N ILE A 99 -7.00 -39.21 -24.95
CA ILE A 99 -5.95 -38.40 -24.31
C ILE A 99 -6.30 -36.93 -24.43
N SER A 100 -6.31 -36.22 -23.29
CA SER A 100 -6.34 -34.77 -23.26
C SER A 100 -5.26 -34.25 -22.30
N ALA A 101 -4.77 -33.06 -22.60
CA ALA A 101 -3.80 -32.35 -21.79
C ALA A 101 -4.20 -30.88 -21.68
N GLY A 102 -3.82 -30.25 -20.60
CA GLY A 102 -4.05 -28.82 -20.45
C GLY A 102 -2.98 -28.16 -19.61
N PHE A 103 -2.89 -26.88 -19.85
CA PHE A 103 -2.00 -25.96 -19.15
C PHE A 103 -2.78 -24.72 -18.79
N SER A 104 -2.66 -24.28 -17.54
CA SER A 104 -3.11 -22.94 -17.16
C SER A 104 -2.09 -22.25 -16.28
N THR A 105 -2.01 -20.93 -16.39
CA THR A 105 -1.12 -20.11 -15.57
C THR A 105 -1.80 -18.83 -15.16
N ASN A 106 -1.41 -18.35 -13.98
CA ASN A 106 -1.71 -17.00 -13.49
C ASN A 106 -0.39 -16.39 -13.01
N MET A 107 0.03 -15.34 -13.69
CA MET A 107 1.22 -14.58 -13.34
C MET A 107 0.81 -13.19 -12.92
N ALA A 108 1.38 -12.69 -11.84
CA ALA A 108 1.14 -11.33 -11.39
C ALA A 108 2.43 -10.68 -10.91
N THR A 109 2.56 -9.38 -11.13
CA THR A 109 3.53 -8.53 -10.45
C THR A 109 2.79 -7.36 -9.85
N ALA A 110 3.16 -7.01 -8.62
CA ALA A 110 2.60 -5.86 -7.96
C ALA A 110 3.70 -5.01 -7.32
N SER A 111 3.49 -3.71 -7.33
CA SER A 111 4.30 -2.72 -6.63
C SER A 111 3.37 -1.95 -5.69
N LYS A 112 3.77 -1.85 -4.43
CA LYS A 112 3.04 -1.09 -3.41
C LYS A 112 4.00 -0.09 -2.77
N GLU A 113 3.62 1.17 -2.77
CA GLU A 113 4.21 2.23 -1.95
C GLU A 113 3.27 2.48 -0.77
N SER A 114 3.76 2.31 0.45
CA SER A 114 2.88 2.34 1.64
C SER A 114 2.61 3.76 2.16
N GLY A 115 3.22 4.79 1.58
CA GLY A 115 3.14 6.15 2.10
C GLY A 115 3.78 6.28 3.49
N SER A 116 3.49 7.37 4.20
CA SER A 116 3.96 7.59 5.56
C SER A 116 2.80 7.61 6.56
N ASN A 117 2.68 6.54 7.35
CA ASN A 117 1.69 6.47 8.43
C ASN A 117 1.92 7.53 9.52
N TYR A 118 3.19 7.91 9.74
CA TYR A 118 3.53 8.96 10.70
C TYR A 118 3.10 10.34 10.20
N SER A 119 3.18 10.61 8.89
CA SER A 119 2.77 11.87 8.31
C SER A 119 1.30 12.21 8.62
N ILE A 120 0.39 11.26 8.40
CA ILE A 120 -1.04 11.50 8.68
C ILE A 120 -1.31 11.63 10.18
N LEU A 121 -0.68 10.79 11.01
CA LEU A 121 -0.83 10.84 12.45
C LEU A 121 -0.35 12.18 13.03
N GLU A 122 0.81 12.67 12.58
CA GLU A 122 1.34 13.96 13.02
C GLU A 122 0.53 15.11 12.44
N GLY A 123 -0.04 14.98 11.24
CA GLY A 123 -0.98 15.95 10.67
C GLY A 123 -2.16 16.24 11.61
N PHE A 124 -2.73 15.20 12.24
CA PHE A 124 -3.79 15.36 13.23
C PHE A 124 -3.32 15.93 14.59
N ARG A 125 -2.03 15.83 14.89
CA ARG A 125 -1.45 16.33 16.16
C ARG A 125 -0.95 17.76 16.06
N MET A 126 -0.71 18.26 14.86
CA MET A 126 -0.24 19.61 14.65
C MET A 126 -1.34 20.65 14.94
N THR A 127 -0.98 21.74 15.58
CA THR A 127 -1.92 22.85 15.77
C THR A 127 -2.04 23.71 14.53
N PRO A 128 -3.25 24.13 14.12
CA PRO A 128 -3.47 24.86 12.87
C PRO A 128 -2.74 26.21 12.78
N ASN A 129 -2.40 26.81 13.92
CA ASN A 129 -1.69 28.09 14.02
C ASN A 129 -0.16 27.93 14.02
N MET A 130 0.37 26.81 13.56
CA MET A 130 1.79 26.59 13.31
C MET A 130 2.08 26.63 11.82
N PRO A 131 3.14 27.34 11.37
CA PRO A 131 3.52 27.39 9.96
C PRO A 131 4.21 26.08 9.53
N CYS A 132 3.91 25.64 8.30
CA CYS A 132 4.60 24.51 7.66
C CYS A 132 5.95 24.93 7.05
N TYR A 133 6.04 26.18 6.57
CA TYR A 133 7.20 26.74 5.90
C TYR A 133 7.59 28.06 6.56
N TYR A 134 8.88 28.43 6.46
CA TYR A 134 9.33 29.77 6.81
C TYR A 134 8.78 30.79 5.81
N TRP A 135 8.24 31.91 6.29
CA TRP A 135 7.66 32.95 5.45
C TRP A 135 8.66 34.00 5.04
N GLU A 136 9.66 34.24 5.88
CA GLU A 136 10.58 35.38 5.76
C GLU A 136 12.02 34.95 6.04
N GLY A 137 12.96 35.83 5.66
CA GLY A 137 14.38 35.66 5.89
C GLY A 137 15.06 34.72 4.89
N GLU A 138 16.28 34.32 5.20
CA GLU A 138 17.12 33.48 4.32
C GLU A 138 16.52 32.05 4.10
N LYS A 139 15.66 31.61 4.99
CA LYS A 139 14.99 30.30 4.90
C LYS A 139 13.59 30.35 4.29
N ALA A 140 13.15 31.50 3.78
CA ALA A 140 11.80 31.63 3.22
C ALA A 140 11.50 30.54 2.20
N GLY A 141 10.32 29.88 2.33
CA GLY A 141 9.88 28.77 1.48
C GLY A 141 10.47 27.39 1.84
N GLN A 142 11.39 27.31 2.80
CA GLN A 142 11.88 26.00 3.30
C GLN A 142 10.93 25.41 4.33
N LEU A 143 10.84 24.09 4.36
CA LEU A 143 10.08 23.36 5.38
C LEU A 143 10.68 23.57 6.78
N ILE A 144 9.83 23.78 7.76
CA ILE A 144 10.23 23.83 9.17
C ILE A 144 10.20 22.41 9.72
N SER A 145 11.34 21.84 10.08
CA SER A 145 11.43 20.43 10.48
C SER A 145 10.64 20.12 11.76
N GLN A 146 10.78 20.97 12.80
CA GLN A 146 10.05 20.85 14.07
C GLN A 146 9.46 22.20 14.47
N PRO A 147 8.29 22.59 13.95
CA PRO A 147 7.75 23.94 14.19
C PRO A 147 7.64 24.33 15.65
N GLY A 148 7.26 23.39 16.52
CA GLY A 148 7.13 23.68 17.96
C GLY A 148 8.44 23.80 18.74
N LYS A 149 9.59 23.43 18.15
CA LYS A 149 10.93 23.56 18.75
C LYS A 149 11.81 24.59 18.03
N ASP A 150 11.36 25.10 16.92
CA ASP A 150 12.13 26.05 16.13
C ASP A 150 12.19 27.41 16.82
N THR A 151 13.40 27.92 17.06
CA THR A 151 13.60 29.20 17.74
C THR A 151 13.20 30.40 16.92
N ALA A 152 13.13 30.28 15.57
CA ALA A 152 12.58 31.32 14.73
C ALA A 152 11.06 31.44 14.87
N ILE A 153 10.38 30.33 15.22
CA ILE A 153 8.94 30.32 15.48
C ILE A 153 8.65 30.60 16.96
N TYR A 154 9.37 29.97 17.87
CA TYR A 154 9.21 30.10 19.33
C TYR A 154 10.52 30.57 19.97
N PRO A 155 10.80 31.89 19.97
CA PRO A 155 12.07 32.44 20.46
C PRO A 155 12.38 32.08 21.92
N ASN A 156 11.34 31.92 22.76
CA ASN A 156 11.49 31.56 24.17
C ASN A 156 11.54 30.03 24.39
N GLY A 157 11.55 29.22 23.31
CA GLY A 157 11.49 27.77 23.37
C GLY A 157 10.09 27.24 23.68
N GLY A 158 9.84 25.97 23.37
CA GLY A 158 8.66 25.25 23.84
C GLY A 158 7.31 25.64 23.23
N GLY A 159 7.11 25.45 21.96
CA GLY A 159 5.78 25.41 21.33
C GLY A 159 4.93 24.24 21.86
N PRO A 160 3.63 24.18 21.50
CA PRO A 160 2.67 23.24 22.07
C PRO A 160 2.91 21.77 21.69
N THR A 161 3.77 21.51 20.72
CA THR A 161 4.12 20.14 20.31
C THR A 161 5.60 20.02 19.99
N SER A 162 6.15 18.82 20.18
CA SER A 162 7.49 18.43 19.72
C SER A 162 7.46 17.58 18.45
N SER A 163 6.31 17.48 17.82
CA SER A 163 6.12 16.68 16.60
C SER A 163 6.99 17.18 15.46
N ILE A 164 7.49 16.24 14.66
CA ILE A 164 8.13 16.55 13.37
C ILE A 164 7.04 17.06 12.42
N ASN A 165 7.41 17.99 11.55
CA ASN A 165 6.54 18.42 10.48
C ASN A 165 6.13 17.22 9.61
N PRO A 166 4.85 16.94 9.48
CA PRO A 166 4.38 15.75 8.77
C PRO A 166 4.80 15.70 7.30
N VAL A 167 5.05 16.85 6.65
CA VAL A 167 5.58 16.90 5.28
C VAL A 167 7.03 16.43 5.23
N VAL A 168 7.85 16.79 6.23
CA VAL A 168 9.24 16.31 6.34
C VAL A 168 9.23 14.79 6.48
N ASP A 169 8.36 14.23 7.31
CA ASP A 169 8.24 12.79 7.50
C ASP A 169 7.87 12.08 6.18
N ARG A 170 6.88 12.61 5.45
CA ARG A 170 6.45 12.08 4.16
C ARG A 170 7.55 12.07 3.11
N LEU A 171 8.33 13.15 3.02
CA LEU A 171 9.38 13.29 2.01
C LEU A 171 10.65 12.49 2.34
N ASN A 172 10.85 12.15 3.61
CA ASN A 172 12.08 11.52 4.11
C ASN A 172 11.89 10.07 4.54
N SER A 173 10.73 9.46 4.25
CA SER A 173 10.47 8.04 4.46
C SER A 173 10.07 7.34 3.17
N LYS A 174 10.44 6.07 3.05
CA LYS A 174 10.01 5.16 1.96
C LYS A 174 9.71 3.78 2.51
N ASP A 175 8.66 3.15 1.98
CA ASP A 175 8.30 1.78 2.27
C ASP A 175 7.69 1.16 1.00
N ASP A 176 8.55 0.55 0.20
CA ASP A 176 8.20 -0.01 -1.10
C ASP A 176 8.20 -1.54 -1.01
N THR A 177 7.13 -2.16 -1.48
CA THR A 177 7.02 -3.61 -1.62
C THR A 177 6.79 -3.99 -3.08
N ARG A 178 7.54 -4.96 -3.58
CA ARG A 178 7.34 -5.57 -4.91
C ARG A 178 7.10 -7.06 -4.74
N SER A 179 6.08 -7.58 -5.40
CA SER A 179 5.78 -8.99 -5.43
C SER A 179 5.71 -9.53 -6.86
N TYR A 180 6.10 -10.79 -6.99
CA TYR A 180 6.01 -11.59 -8.21
C TYR A 180 5.39 -12.93 -7.85
N ASP A 181 4.25 -13.24 -8.45
CA ASP A 181 3.51 -14.46 -8.23
C ASP A 181 3.36 -15.21 -9.54
N VAL A 182 3.73 -16.48 -9.55
CA VAL A 182 3.55 -17.38 -10.68
C VAL A 182 2.91 -18.65 -10.19
N MET A 183 1.73 -18.95 -10.72
CA MET A 183 1.04 -20.22 -10.49
C MET A 183 0.83 -20.88 -11.85
N ALA A 184 1.10 -22.16 -11.95
CA ALA A 184 0.78 -22.95 -13.13
C ALA A 184 0.05 -24.24 -12.72
N ASN A 185 -0.72 -24.76 -13.65
CA ASN A 185 -1.37 -26.05 -13.52
C ASN A 185 -1.23 -26.78 -14.84
N ILE A 186 -0.64 -27.96 -14.81
CA ILE A 186 -0.41 -28.81 -15.97
C ILE A 186 -1.10 -30.13 -15.69
N TYR A 187 -1.96 -30.58 -16.58
CA TYR A 187 -2.59 -31.88 -16.44
C TYR A 187 -2.47 -32.74 -17.68
N LEU A 188 -2.45 -34.04 -17.45
CA LEU A 188 -2.62 -35.06 -18.45
C LEU A 188 -3.75 -36.00 -18.02
N GLN A 189 -4.69 -36.25 -18.92
CA GLN A 189 -5.80 -37.16 -18.69
C GLN A 189 -5.78 -38.26 -19.74
N TYR A 190 -5.96 -39.50 -19.29
CA TYR A 190 -6.07 -40.68 -20.14
C TYR A 190 -7.34 -41.47 -19.79
N SER A 191 -8.18 -41.71 -20.81
CA SER A 191 -9.42 -42.45 -20.72
C SER A 191 -9.33 -43.69 -21.62
N PRO A 192 -8.77 -44.79 -21.12
CA PRO A 192 -8.60 -46.03 -21.93
C PRO A 192 -9.95 -46.58 -22.44
N VAL A 193 -10.97 -46.50 -21.60
CA VAL A 193 -12.37 -46.80 -21.88
C VAL A 193 -13.25 -45.72 -21.33
N LYS A 194 -14.52 -45.62 -21.74
CA LYS A 194 -15.44 -44.54 -21.36
C LYS A 194 -15.70 -44.45 -19.84
N GLU A 195 -15.58 -45.61 -19.18
CA GLU A 195 -15.84 -45.75 -17.75
C GLU A 195 -14.66 -45.37 -16.86
N ILE A 196 -13.43 -45.29 -17.40
CA ILE A 196 -12.22 -45.05 -16.62
C ILE A 196 -11.56 -43.76 -17.05
N ILE A 197 -11.32 -42.87 -16.09
CA ILE A 197 -10.60 -41.60 -16.29
C ILE A 197 -9.41 -41.60 -15.31
N LEU A 198 -8.22 -41.58 -15.86
CA LEU A 198 -6.97 -41.37 -15.12
C LEU A 198 -6.48 -39.95 -15.40
N LYS A 199 -6.26 -39.17 -14.36
CA LYS A 199 -5.79 -37.80 -14.48
C LYS A 199 -4.63 -37.56 -13.52
N THR A 200 -3.53 -37.00 -14.02
CA THR A 200 -2.44 -36.50 -13.21
C THR A 200 -2.32 -34.98 -13.42
N THR A 201 -2.06 -34.27 -12.33
CA THR A 201 -1.99 -32.80 -12.31
C THR A 201 -0.75 -32.38 -11.53
N PHE A 202 0.06 -31.53 -12.11
CA PHE A 202 1.20 -30.90 -11.47
C PHE A 202 0.98 -29.36 -11.41
N SER A 203 1.02 -28.83 -10.19
CA SER A 203 0.68 -27.43 -9.90
C SER A 203 1.82 -26.74 -9.15
N PRO A 204 2.85 -26.20 -9.83
CA PRO A 204 3.88 -25.41 -9.21
C PRO A 204 3.39 -23.99 -8.89
N MET A 205 3.89 -23.43 -7.79
CA MET A 205 3.70 -22.05 -7.36
C MET A 205 5.05 -21.46 -6.97
N TYR A 206 5.28 -20.24 -7.42
CA TYR A 206 6.44 -19.45 -7.05
C TYR A 206 5.99 -18.04 -6.66
N THR A 207 6.41 -17.59 -5.48
CA THR A 207 6.17 -16.23 -4.98
C THR A 207 7.49 -15.62 -4.53
N LYS A 208 7.73 -14.38 -4.93
CA LYS A 208 8.87 -13.59 -4.48
C LYS A 208 8.38 -12.23 -4.01
N THR A 209 8.75 -11.86 -2.78
CA THR A 209 8.45 -10.55 -2.20
C THR A 209 9.74 -9.85 -1.83
N HIS A 210 9.88 -8.61 -2.25
CA HIS A 210 10.95 -7.71 -1.89
C HIS A 210 10.36 -6.45 -1.26
N ARG A 211 10.72 -6.15 -0.02
CA ARG A 211 10.33 -4.92 0.67
C ARG A 211 11.57 -4.16 1.08
N GLY A 212 11.63 -2.88 0.70
CA GLY A 212 12.64 -1.93 1.12
C GLY A 212 12.01 -0.82 1.94
N THR A 213 12.56 -0.53 3.12
CA THR A 213 12.18 0.64 3.91
C THR A 213 13.37 1.55 4.11
N PHE A 214 13.11 2.84 4.11
CA PHE A 214 14.11 3.87 4.40
C PHE A 214 13.50 4.98 5.23
N TYR A 215 14.21 5.38 6.28
CA TYR A 215 13.84 6.51 7.14
C TYR A 215 15.06 7.38 7.37
N ASN A 216 14.99 8.62 6.91
CA ASN A 216 16.00 9.64 7.19
C ASN A 216 15.98 10.03 8.68
N GLY A 217 17.10 10.51 9.20
CA GLY A 217 17.23 10.96 10.59
C GLY A 217 16.24 12.04 11.02
N GLU A 218 15.73 12.82 10.07
CA GLU A 218 14.75 13.90 10.31
C GLU A 218 13.31 13.42 10.48
N THR A 219 13.03 12.13 10.21
CA THR A 219 11.66 11.58 10.37
C THR A 219 11.27 11.42 11.83
N GLN A 220 9.95 11.37 12.10
CA GLN A 220 9.41 11.15 13.46
C GLN A 220 9.94 9.85 14.08
N LEU A 221 10.04 8.79 13.28
CA LEU A 221 10.58 7.50 13.74
C LEU A 221 12.04 7.60 14.19
N ARG A 222 12.83 8.45 13.56
CA ARG A 222 14.26 8.58 13.84
C ARG A 222 14.59 9.69 14.84
N SER A 223 13.82 10.78 14.84
CA SER A 223 13.94 11.90 15.80
C SER A 223 15.40 12.38 15.99
N GLY A 224 16.12 12.64 14.91
CA GLY A 224 17.51 13.09 14.92
C GLY A 224 18.58 11.99 15.02
N LYS A 225 18.18 10.70 15.05
CA LYS A 225 19.13 9.57 14.99
C LYS A 225 19.61 9.36 13.55
N THR A 226 20.63 8.50 13.39
CA THR A 226 21.13 8.10 12.07
C THR A 226 20.01 7.50 11.19
N ASN A 227 20.17 7.62 9.88
CA ASN A 227 19.26 7.02 8.90
C ASN A 227 19.12 5.52 9.14
N MET A 228 17.94 4.98 8.83
CA MET A 228 17.66 3.55 8.91
C MET A 228 17.20 3.06 7.54
N ALA A 229 17.77 1.96 7.10
CA ALA A 229 17.31 1.24 5.92
C ALA A 229 17.17 -0.24 6.27
N GLU A 230 16.07 -0.84 5.82
CA GLU A 230 15.82 -2.26 5.97
C GLU A 230 15.46 -2.85 4.62
N ASN A 231 15.88 -4.08 4.40
CA ASN A 231 15.58 -4.83 3.20
C ASN A 231 15.12 -6.24 3.59
N TYR A 232 13.93 -6.59 3.15
CA TYR A 232 13.33 -7.90 3.36
C TYR A 232 13.12 -8.58 2.01
N ASN A 233 13.61 -9.81 1.88
CA ASN A 233 13.39 -10.67 0.73
C ASN A 233 12.80 -11.97 1.19
N ASP A 234 11.72 -12.37 0.58
CA ASP A 234 11.08 -13.65 0.78
C ASP A 234 10.87 -14.35 -0.56
N GLU A 235 11.19 -15.64 -0.62
CA GLU A 235 11.08 -16.43 -1.83
C GLU A 235 10.54 -17.81 -1.48
N ILE A 236 9.40 -18.15 -2.05
CA ILE A 236 8.69 -19.39 -1.78
C ILE A 236 8.50 -20.14 -3.08
N PHE A 237 8.96 -21.36 -3.13
CA PHE A 237 8.61 -22.34 -4.16
C PHE A 237 7.87 -23.49 -3.54
N SER A 238 6.72 -23.83 -4.09
CA SER A 238 5.94 -24.99 -3.68
C SER A 238 5.31 -25.66 -4.89
N TYR A 239 4.93 -26.91 -4.76
CA TYR A 239 4.17 -27.61 -5.79
C TYR A 239 3.23 -28.63 -5.17
N THR A 240 2.18 -28.93 -5.90
CA THR A 240 1.27 -30.06 -5.62
C THR A 240 1.29 -30.99 -6.81
N TRP A 241 1.34 -32.28 -6.57
CA TRP A 241 1.21 -33.30 -7.58
C TRP A 241 0.13 -34.30 -7.16
N ASP A 242 -0.96 -34.31 -7.93
CA ASP A 242 -2.13 -35.15 -7.70
C ASP A 242 -2.30 -36.16 -8.82
N THR A 243 -2.69 -37.37 -8.47
CA THR A 243 -3.11 -38.39 -9.44
C THR A 243 -4.42 -38.98 -9.01
N GLN A 244 -5.39 -39.01 -9.90
CA GLN A 244 -6.75 -39.47 -9.66
C GLN A 244 -7.11 -40.58 -10.65
N ALA A 245 -7.87 -41.57 -10.18
CA ALA A 245 -8.50 -42.59 -11.01
C ALA A 245 -9.99 -42.60 -10.71
N ASN A 246 -10.82 -42.31 -11.69
CA ASN A 246 -12.26 -42.31 -11.55
C ASN A 246 -12.86 -43.42 -12.40
N TYR A 247 -13.78 -44.19 -11.81
CA TYR A 247 -14.58 -45.17 -12.48
C TYR A 247 -16.05 -44.80 -12.44
N ILE A 248 -16.68 -44.66 -13.61
CA ILE A 248 -18.07 -44.26 -13.75
C ILE A 248 -18.78 -45.29 -14.61
N LYS A 249 -19.82 -45.95 -14.07
CA LYS A 249 -20.59 -46.89 -14.84
C LYS A 249 -22.07 -46.87 -14.47
N ASN A 250 -22.91 -46.93 -15.48
CA ASN A 250 -24.35 -47.00 -15.33
C ASN A 250 -24.81 -48.47 -15.57
N PHE A 251 -25.63 -48.95 -14.67
CA PHE A 251 -26.24 -50.32 -14.69
C PHE A 251 -27.76 -50.15 -14.63
N GLY A 252 -28.43 -50.01 -15.79
CA GLY A 252 -29.88 -49.70 -15.82
C GLY A 252 -30.17 -48.39 -15.08
N ASP A 253 -30.98 -48.44 -14.03
CA ASP A 253 -31.36 -47.29 -13.20
C ASP A 253 -30.32 -46.91 -12.12
N HIS A 254 -29.23 -47.65 -11.99
CA HIS A 254 -28.18 -47.40 -11.00
C HIS A 254 -26.92 -46.79 -11.64
N SER A 255 -26.32 -45.81 -10.97
CA SER A 255 -25.04 -45.21 -11.34
C SER A 255 -24.00 -45.42 -10.24
N LEU A 256 -22.86 -45.98 -10.60
CA LEU A 256 -21.69 -46.11 -9.74
C LEU A 256 -20.65 -45.10 -10.14
N ASN A 257 -20.18 -44.32 -9.18
CA ASN A 257 -19.06 -43.39 -9.31
C ASN A 257 -18.09 -43.65 -8.16
N ALA A 258 -16.87 -44.03 -8.46
CA ALA A 258 -15.82 -44.36 -7.49
C ALA A 258 -14.49 -43.74 -7.88
#